data_7c981ecfc8d8fe963d953bddf860722d
#
_entry.id   7c981ecfc8d8fe963d953bddf860722d
#
_cell.length_a   1.000
_cell.length_b   1.000
_cell.length_c   1.000
_cell.angle_alpha   90.00
_cell.angle_beta   90.00
_cell.angle_gamma   90.00
#
_symmetry.space_group_name_H-M   'P 1'
#
loop_
_entity.id
_entity.type
_entity.pdbx_description
1 polymer ?
#
loop_
_entity_poly.entity_id
_entity_poly.type
_entity_poly.pdbx_seq_one_letter_code
_entity_poly.pdbx_strand_id
1 'polypeptide(L)'
;SDTRDVDTWIREECEWYRLCAELGAHGRIFYRNRKDNTARKSGNVADFVQRWGADYRYMIVLDADSIMAGDTLVKMVRLSEANPDTALIQAPPLPVNKESLFARILQFASTAYGPLFTAGASFWQLGDSNFWGHNAIIRVAPFAAHCGLPKLPGREPFGGEILSHDFVEAA
;
A
#
# COMPACT_ATOMS: atom_id res chain seq x y z
N SER A 1 -12.20 -2.82 3.84
CA SER A 1 -12.50 -1.96 5.01
C SER A 1 -12.41 -2.74 6.30
N ASP A 2 -12.10 -2.04 7.37
CA ASP A 2 -12.05 -2.56 8.76
C ASP A 2 -12.99 -1.74 9.67
N THR A 3 -13.93 -1.02 9.11
CA THR A 3 -14.89 -0.22 9.88
C THR A 3 -15.81 -1.11 10.72
N ARG A 4 -16.09 -0.67 11.93
CA ARG A 4 -17.11 -1.26 12.81
C ARG A 4 -18.40 -0.42 12.88
N ASP A 5 -18.35 0.78 12.31
CA ASP A 5 -19.52 1.64 12.21
C ASP A 5 -20.42 1.18 11.07
N VAL A 6 -21.63 0.80 11.41
CA VAL A 6 -22.60 0.21 10.47
C VAL A 6 -23.00 1.21 9.39
N ASP A 7 -23.14 2.49 9.72
CA ASP A 7 -23.54 3.52 8.75
C ASP A 7 -22.43 3.79 7.74
N THR A 8 -21.17 3.76 8.18
CA THR A 8 -20.01 3.86 7.31
C THR A 8 -19.91 2.63 6.42
N TRP A 9 -20.10 1.43 6.97
CA TRP A 9 -20.08 0.20 6.20
C TRP A 9 -21.13 0.20 5.07
N ILE A 10 -22.38 0.55 5.39
CA ILE A 10 -23.47 0.63 4.40
C ILE A 10 -23.11 1.64 3.30
N ARG A 11 -22.56 2.79 3.65
CA ARG A 11 -22.14 3.80 2.66
C ARG A 11 -21.02 3.28 1.75
N GLU A 12 -20.01 2.64 2.30
CA GLU A 12 -18.91 2.05 1.51
C GLU A 12 -19.42 0.98 0.53
N GLU A 13 -20.34 0.14 0.98
CA GLU A 13 -20.92 -0.93 0.16
C GLU A 13 -21.81 -0.39 -0.95
N CYS A 14 -22.61 0.64 -0.65
CA CYS A 14 -23.42 1.35 -1.65
C CYS A 14 -22.54 2.04 -2.71
N GLU A 15 -21.47 2.72 -2.30
CA GLU A 15 -20.54 3.38 -3.20
C GLU A 15 -19.77 2.37 -4.07
N TRP A 16 -19.36 1.25 -3.49
CA TRP A 16 -18.77 0.15 -4.26
C TRP A 16 -19.73 -0.38 -5.33
N TYR A 17 -20.99 -0.62 -4.98
CA TYR A 17 -21.99 -1.11 -5.92
C TYR A 17 -22.23 -0.11 -7.05
N ARG A 18 -22.37 1.19 -6.71
CA ARG A 18 -22.53 2.28 -7.66
C ARG A 18 -21.35 2.35 -8.62
N LEU A 19 -20.13 2.33 -8.10
CA LEU A 19 -18.91 2.34 -8.90
C LEU A 19 -18.81 1.15 -9.85
N CYS A 20 -19.13 -0.04 -9.37
CA CYS A 20 -19.15 -1.24 -10.19
C CYS A 20 -20.18 -1.13 -11.33
N ALA A 21 -21.35 -0.56 -11.08
CA ALA A 21 -22.40 -0.37 -12.09
C ALA A 21 -21.96 0.67 -13.14
N GLU A 22 -21.43 1.81 -12.70
CA GLU A 22 -20.96 2.89 -13.60
C GLU A 22 -19.83 2.44 -14.54
N LEU A 23 -18.90 1.63 -14.04
CA LEU A 23 -17.73 1.18 -14.79
C LEU A 23 -17.92 -0.19 -15.48
N GLY A 24 -19.06 -0.85 -15.31
CA GLY A 24 -19.23 -2.23 -15.76
C GLY A 24 -18.18 -3.17 -15.14
N ALA A 25 -17.84 -2.95 -13.88
CA ALA A 25 -16.69 -3.56 -13.23
C ALA A 25 -17.04 -4.65 -12.21
N HIS A 26 -18.29 -5.17 -12.24
CA HIS A 26 -18.66 -6.34 -11.45
C HIS A 26 -17.75 -7.53 -11.79
N GLY A 27 -17.19 -8.16 -10.76
CA GLY A 27 -16.20 -9.24 -10.92
C GLY A 27 -14.75 -8.77 -11.16
N ARG A 28 -14.49 -7.44 -11.15
CA ARG A 28 -13.14 -6.85 -11.23
C ARG A 28 -12.82 -5.94 -10.06
N ILE A 29 -13.83 -5.31 -9.46
CA ILE A 29 -13.70 -4.49 -8.25
C ILE A 29 -14.45 -5.22 -7.14
N PHE A 30 -13.77 -5.47 -6.05
CA PHE A 30 -14.31 -6.22 -4.91
C PHE A 30 -14.28 -5.36 -3.66
N TYR A 31 -15.35 -5.39 -2.89
CA TYR A 31 -15.43 -4.83 -1.56
C TYR A 31 -15.29 -5.93 -0.53
N ARG A 32 -14.52 -5.67 0.52
CA ARG A 32 -14.36 -6.59 1.65
C ARG A 32 -14.34 -5.82 2.96
N ASN A 33 -15.18 -6.22 3.88
CA ASN A 33 -15.14 -5.78 5.27
C ASN A 33 -14.66 -6.94 6.14
N ARG A 34 -13.65 -6.69 6.99
CA ARG A 34 -13.19 -7.65 7.99
C ARG A 34 -13.89 -7.39 9.31
N LYS A 35 -14.46 -8.45 9.92
CA LYS A 35 -15.14 -8.37 11.22
C LYS A 35 -14.15 -8.01 12.33
N ASP A 36 -12.95 -8.60 12.28
CA ASP A 36 -11.89 -8.41 13.26
C ASP A 36 -10.73 -7.67 12.61
N ASN A 37 -10.44 -6.46 13.11
CA ASN A 37 -9.33 -5.63 12.67
C ASN A 37 -8.02 -6.06 13.36
N THR A 38 -7.69 -7.36 13.27
CA THR A 38 -6.44 -7.90 13.81
C THR A 38 -5.27 -7.42 12.96
N ALA A 39 -4.20 -6.94 13.60
CA ALA A 39 -3.00 -6.40 12.98
C ALA A 39 -3.27 -5.28 11.94
N ARG A 40 -4.41 -4.63 12.00
CA ARG A 40 -4.76 -3.43 11.20
C ARG A 40 -4.40 -3.59 9.71
N LYS A 41 -3.56 -2.71 9.16
CA LYS A 41 -3.16 -2.70 7.74
C LYS A 41 -2.38 -3.96 7.36
N SER A 42 -1.37 -4.35 8.13
CA SER A 42 -0.60 -5.58 7.88
C SER A 42 -1.48 -6.83 7.88
N GLY A 43 -2.42 -6.93 8.84
CA GLY A 43 -3.40 -8.02 8.84
C GLY A 43 -4.35 -8.00 7.65
N ASN A 44 -4.66 -6.82 7.11
CA ASN A 44 -5.47 -6.70 5.88
C ASN A 44 -4.71 -7.22 4.66
N VAL A 45 -3.44 -6.86 4.53
CA VAL A 45 -2.57 -7.37 3.45
C VAL A 45 -2.35 -8.87 3.60
N ALA A 46 -2.04 -9.34 4.81
CA ALA A 46 -1.86 -10.77 5.09
C ALA A 46 -3.10 -11.61 4.74
N ASP A 47 -4.29 -11.15 5.11
CA ASP A 47 -5.55 -11.85 4.78
C ASP A 47 -5.79 -11.89 3.25
N PHE A 48 -5.43 -10.83 2.51
CA PHE A 48 -5.47 -10.84 1.05
C PHE A 48 -4.49 -11.87 0.47
N VAL A 49 -3.24 -11.87 0.93
CA VAL A 49 -2.20 -12.78 0.45
C VAL A 49 -2.56 -14.24 0.73
N GLN A 50 -3.10 -14.52 1.91
CA GLN A 50 -3.51 -15.89 2.28
C GLN A 50 -4.68 -16.41 1.43
N ARG A 51 -5.65 -15.56 1.08
CA ARG A 51 -6.85 -15.99 0.36
C ARG A 51 -6.69 -16.02 -1.15
N TRP A 52 -6.00 -15.03 -1.69
CA TRP A 52 -5.95 -14.78 -3.14
C TRP A 52 -4.54 -14.58 -3.68
N GLY A 53 -3.54 -14.49 -2.83
CA GLY A 53 -2.17 -14.20 -3.25
C GLY A 53 -1.63 -15.17 -4.29
N ALA A 54 -2.01 -16.44 -4.23
CA ALA A 54 -1.59 -17.46 -5.20
C ALA A 54 -2.07 -17.19 -6.64
N ASP A 55 -3.14 -16.39 -6.80
CA ASP A 55 -3.71 -16.07 -8.11
C ASP A 55 -3.01 -14.87 -8.78
N TYR A 56 -2.14 -14.16 -8.05
CA TYR A 56 -1.53 -12.92 -8.51
C TYR A 56 -0.01 -12.96 -8.41
N ARG A 57 0.66 -12.52 -9.46
CA ARG A 57 2.12 -12.36 -9.47
C ARG A 57 2.58 -11.11 -8.72
N TYR A 58 1.78 -10.05 -8.79
CA TYR A 58 2.03 -8.76 -8.17
C TYR A 58 0.81 -8.28 -7.41
N MET A 59 1.06 -7.52 -6.35
CA MET A 59 0.06 -6.69 -5.70
C MET A 59 0.54 -5.25 -5.65
N ILE A 60 -0.41 -4.30 -5.68
CA ILE A 60 -0.12 -2.88 -5.50
C ILE A 60 -0.87 -2.42 -4.25
N VAL A 61 -0.12 -1.90 -3.30
CA VAL A 61 -0.67 -1.40 -2.04
C VAL A 61 -0.85 0.11 -2.13
N LEU A 62 -2.07 0.57 -1.89
CA LEU A 62 -2.45 1.97 -1.85
C LEU A 62 -3.13 2.27 -0.51
N ASP A 63 -2.91 3.46 0.03
CA ASP A 63 -3.71 3.97 1.14
C ASP A 63 -5.07 4.46 0.62
N ALA A 64 -6.05 4.59 1.50
CA ALA A 64 -7.41 4.94 1.11
C ALA A 64 -7.54 6.33 0.45
N ASP A 65 -6.58 7.21 0.69
CA ASP A 65 -6.48 8.55 0.12
C ASP A 65 -5.43 8.67 -1.01
N SER A 66 -4.82 7.55 -1.41
CA SER A 66 -3.82 7.52 -2.47
C SER A 66 -4.48 7.39 -3.84
N ILE A 67 -3.99 8.15 -4.80
CA ILE A 67 -4.38 8.09 -6.22
C ILE A 67 -3.15 7.76 -7.03
N MET A 68 -3.27 6.79 -7.94
CA MET A 68 -2.18 6.42 -8.85
C MET A 68 -2.69 6.40 -10.29
N ALA A 69 -1.97 7.07 -11.18
CA ALA A 69 -2.30 7.07 -12.60
C ALA A 69 -2.07 5.69 -13.23
N GLY A 70 -2.91 5.29 -14.18
CA GLY A 70 -2.80 4.00 -14.87
C GLY A 70 -1.44 3.82 -15.56
N ASP A 71 -0.86 4.87 -16.14
CA ASP A 71 0.48 4.83 -16.73
C ASP A 71 1.57 4.51 -15.71
N THR A 72 1.42 4.97 -14.46
CA THR A 72 2.35 4.65 -13.37
C THR A 72 2.26 3.17 -13.04
N LEU A 73 1.05 2.61 -12.94
CA LEU A 73 0.84 1.18 -12.72
C LEU A 73 1.53 0.34 -13.80
N VAL A 74 1.34 0.69 -15.07
CA VAL A 74 1.97 -0.01 -16.20
C VAL A 74 3.50 0.09 -16.15
N LYS A 75 4.04 1.28 -15.82
CA LYS A 75 5.49 1.47 -15.67
C LYS A 75 6.06 0.62 -14.53
N MET A 76 5.39 0.57 -13.39
CA MET A 76 5.83 -0.25 -12.25
C MET A 76 5.86 -1.73 -12.60
N VAL A 77 4.84 -2.24 -13.29
CA VAL A 77 4.82 -3.63 -13.77
C VAL A 77 6.00 -3.90 -14.73
N ARG A 78 6.23 -3.02 -15.71
CA ARG A 78 7.35 -3.16 -16.67
C ARG A 78 8.70 -3.14 -15.96
N LEU A 79 8.88 -2.27 -14.97
CA LEU A 79 10.11 -2.21 -14.17
C LEU A 79 10.29 -3.50 -13.35
N SER A 80 9.23 -4.02 -12.75
CA SER A 80 9.28 -5.29 -12.02
C SER A 80 9.62 -6.47 -12.94
N GLU A 81 9.08 -6.49 -14.16
CA GLU A 81 9.42 -7.55 -15.14
C GLU A 81 10.87 -7.44 -15.61
N ALA A 82 11.39 -6.22 -15.78
CA ALA A 82 12.78 -5.98 -16.19
C ALA A 82 13.80 -6.27 -15.08
N ASN A 83 13.37 -6.32 -13.81
CA ASN A 83 14.23 -6.55 -12.65
C ASN A 83 13.68 -7.73 -11.83
N PRO A 84 13.92 -8.98 -12.26
CA PRO A 84 13.29 -10.15 -11.63
C PRO A 84 13.72 -10.38 -10.18
N ASP A 85 14.90 -9.91 -9.80
CA ASP A 85 15.45 -10.06 -8.46
C ASP A 85 14.94 -8.98 -7.46
N THR A 86 14.20 -7.98 -7.96
CA THR A 86 13.62 -6.93 -7.12
C THR A 86 12.25 -7.35 -6.62
N ALA A 87 12.09 -7.45 -5.30
CA ALA A 87 10.85 -7.86 -4.67
C ALA A 87 9.82 -6.73 -4.59
N LEU A 88 10.27 -5.48 -4.43
CA LEU A 88 9.44 -4.31 -4.23
C LEU A 88 9.96 -3.11 -5.04
N ILE A 89 9.04 -2.39 -5.70
CA ILE A 89 9.32 -1.09 -6.34
C ILE A 89 8.25 -0.10 -5.85
N GLN A 90 8.68 1.02 -5.31
CA GLN A 90 7.76 2.05 -4.85
C GLN A 90 7.89 3.36 -5.63
N ALA A 91 6.75 4.02 -5.81
CA ALA A 91 6.69 5.35 -6.39
C ALA A 91 6.63 6.39 -5.27
N PRO A 92 7.44 7.47 -5.32
CA PRO A 92 7.39 8.52 -4.32
C PRO A 92 6.02 9.21 -4.34
N PRO A 93 5.33 9.31 -3.19
CA PRO A 93 4.06 10.00 -3.12
C PRO A 93 4.27 11.52 -3.23
N LEU A 94 3.40 12.18 -3.98
CA LEU A 94 3.36 13.64 -4.05
C LEU A 94 2.06 14.13 -3.40
N PRO A 95 2.11 15.02 -2.40
CA PRO A 95 0.92 15.61 -1.81
C PRO A 95 0.21 16.49 -2.85
N VAL A 96 -1.11 16.28 -2.99
CA VAL A 96 -1.98 17.04 -3.91
C VAL A 96 -3.17 17.62 -3.16
N ASN A 97 -3.85 18.60 -3.75
CA ASN A 97 -5.10 19.19 -3.23
C ASN A 97 -4.97 19.73 -1.80
N LYS A 98 -3.84 20.37 -1.48
CA LYS A 98 -3.60 20.93 -0.15
C LYS A 98 -4.15 22.36 -0.05
N GLU A 99 -4.95 22.64 0.99
CA GLU A 99 -5.64 23.93 1.19
C GLU A 99 -4.93 24.85 2.18
N SER A 100 -4.40 24.31 3.29
CA SER A 100 -3.71 25.13 4.28
C SER A 100 -2.37 25.64 3.76
N LEU A 101 -1.94 26.81 4.23
CA LEU A 101 -0.66 27.41 3.83
C LEU A 101 0.52 26.46 4.04
N PHE A 102 0.59 25.84 5.22
CA PHE A 102 1.66 24.88 5.53
C PHE A 102 1.66 23.69 4.57
N ALA A 103 0.49 23.10 4.31
CA ALA A 103 0.38 21.96 3.41
C ALA A 103 0.69 22.32 1.95
N ARG A 104 0.39 23.55 1.50
CA ARG A 104 0.77 24.07 0.18
C ARG A 104 2.29 24.28 0.06
N ILE A 105 2.94 24.75 1.12
CA ILE A 105 4.40 24.86 1.16
C ILE A 105 5.03 23.48 1.06
N LEU A 106 4.53 22.48 1.78
CA LEU A 106 5.00 21.09 1.68
C LEU A 106 4.78 20.52 0.27
N GLN A 107 3.61 20.76 -0.33
CA GLN A 107 3.33 20.33 -1.70
C GLN A 107 4.32 20.95 -2.69
N PHE A 108 4.60 22.26 -2.57
CA PHE A 108 5.59 22.94 -3.41
C PHE A 108 6.99 22.35 -3.20
N ALA A 109 7.43 22.20 -1.96
CA ALA A 109 8.74 21.63 -1.64
C ALA A 109 8.88 20.20 -2.19
N SER A 110 7.86 19.35 -2.03
CA SER A 110 7.85 17.99 -2.59
C SER A 110 7.93 17.99 -4.12
N THR A 111 7.27 18.94 -4.80
CA THR A 111 7.33 19.05 -6.25
C THR A 111 8.68 19.58 -6.75
N ALA A 112 9.23 20.59 -6.06
CA ALA A 112 10.48 21.25 -6.47
C ALA A 112 11.73 20.42 -6.16
N TYR A 113 11.79 19.82 -4.96
CA TYR A 113 12.97 19.12 -4.47
C TYR A 113 12.82 17.59 -4.45
N GLY A 114 11.59 17.09 -4.51
CA GLY A 114 11.28 15.66 -4.43
C GLY A 114 12.05 14.80 -5.43
N PRO A 115 12.11 15.14 -6.72
CA PRO A 115 12.85 14.36 -7.71
C PRO A 115 14.35 14.24 -7.38
N LEU A 116 14.97 15.35 -6.94
CA LEU A 116 16.38 15.36 -6.55
C LEU A 116 16.61 14.53 -5.30
N PHE A 117 15.77 14.70 -4.30
CA PHE A 117 15.84 13.92 -3.05
C PHE A 117 15.66 12.41 -3.33
N THR A 118 14.67 12.04 -4.13
CA THR A 118 14.40 10.64 -4.49
C THR A 118 15.56 10.03 -5.25
N ALA A 119 16.14 10.75 -6.22
CA ALA A 119 17.31 10.29 -6.97
C ALA A 119 18.53 10.11 -6.05
N GLY A 120 18.78 11.06 -5.15
CA GLY A 120 19.86 10.99 -4.17
C GLY A 120 19.68 9.85 -3.19
N ALA A 121 18.49 9.67 -2.63
CA ALA A 121 18.16 8.57 -1.74
C ALA A 121 18.32 7.21 -2.43
N SER A 122 17.81 7.07 -3.64
CA SER A 122 17.92 5.85 -4.43
C SER A 122 19.39 5.50 -4.75
N PHE A 123 20.21 6.50 -5.07
CA PHE A 123 21.66 6.32 -5.28
C PHE A 123 22.37 5.88 -4.01
N TRP A 124 22.04 6.51 -2.87
CA TRP A 124 22.67 6.21 -1.59
C TRP A 124 22.30 4.83 -1.05
N GLN A 125 21.05 4.42 -1.23
CA GLN A 125 20.52 3.16 -0.70
C GLN A 125 20.95 1.93 -1.53
N LEU A 126 21.47 2.09 -2.75
CA LEU A 126 21.99 1.01 -3.62
C LEU A 126 21.02 -0.18 -3.84
N GLY A 127 19.71 0.07 -3.70
CA GLY A 127 18.69 -0.97 -3.83
C GLY A 127 18.06 -1.43 -2.51
N ASP A 128 18.70 -1.19 -1.38
CA ASP A 128 18.13 -1.46 -0.06
C ASP A 128 17.33 -0.27 0.40
N SER A 129 16.06 -0.19 0.06
CA SER A 129 15.22 0.94 0.43
C SER A 129 14.17 0.58 1.46
N ASN A 130 13.81 1.56 2.30
CA ASN A 130 12.69 1.40 3.21
C ASN A 130 11.37 1.41 2.44
N PHE A 131 10.45 0.53 2.80
CA PHE A 131 9.09 0.56 2.31
C PHE A 131 8.27 1.61 3.10
N TRP A 132 7.48 2.41 2.40
CA TRP A 132 6.65 3.46 3.03
C TRP A 132 5.21 3.01 3.29
N GLY A 133 4.93 1.72 3.11
CA GLY A 133 3.63 1.13 3.37
C GLY A 133 2.58 1.34 2.28
N HIS A 134 2.87 2.13 1.25
CA HIS A 134 1.94 2.40 0.15
C HIS A 134 2.65 2.82 -1.14
N ASN A 135 1.88 2.97 -2.23
CA ASN A 135 2.37 3.34 -3.56
C ASN A 135 3.48 2.42 -4.09
N ALA A 136 3.40 1.15 -3.77
CA ALA A 136 4.39 0.15 -4.15
C ALA A 136 3.76 -1.03 -4.89
N ILE A 137 4.49 -1.56 -5.87
CA ILE A 137 4.24 -2.88 -6.45
C ILE A 137 5.16 -3.89 -5.77
N ILE A 138 4.58 -4.98 -5.35
CA ILE A 138 5.24 -6.02 -4.55
C ILE A 138 5.04 -7.36 -5.25
N ARG A 139 6.09 -8.18 -5.35
CA ARG A 139 5.96 -9.58 -5.77
C ARG A 139 5.29 -10.37 -4.67
N VAL A 140 4.18 -11.04 -4.98
CA VAL A 140 3.39 -11.75 -3.97
C VAL A 140 4.14 -12.95 -3.40
N ALA A 141 4.86 -13.71 -4.23
CA ALA A 141 5.54 -14.93 -3.78
C ALA A 141 6.62 -14.67 -2.72
N PRO A 142 7.62 -13.77 -2.92
CA PRO A 142 8.60 -13.47 -1.88
C PRO A 142 7.94 -12.81 -0.65
N PHE A 143 6.97 -11.93 -0.84
CA PHE A 143 6.24 -11.33 0.28
C PHE A 143 5.54 -12.38 1.14
N ALA A 144 4.84 -13.32 0.54
CA ALA A 144 4.17 -14.41 1.25
C ALA A 144 5.14 -15.35 2.00
N ALA A 145 6.37 -15.50 1.47
CA ALA A 145 7.38 -16.37 2.06
C ALA A 145 8.11 -15.71 3.25
N HIS A 146 8.32 -14.41 3.22
CA HIS A 146 9.25 -13.72 4.13
C HIS A 146 8.62 -12.64 5.00
N CYS A 147 7.49 -12.02 4.59
CA CYS A 147 6.89 -10.89 5.30
C CYS A 147 5.82 -11.26 6.34
N GLY A 148 5.84 -12.50 6.83
CA GLY A 148 4.99 -12.94 7.96
C GLY A 148 5.50 -12.38 9.28
N LEU A 149 4.82 -11.36 9.84
CA LEU A 149 5.25 -10.73 11.08
C LEU A 149 4.76 -11.54 12.32
N PRO A 150 5.67 -12.04 13.17
CA PRO A 150 5.30 -12.65 14.44
C PRO A 150 4.85 -11.57 15.43
N LYS A 151 4.00 -11.97 16.37
CA LYS A 151 3.69 -11.11 17.51
C LYS A 151 4.91 -11.00 18.43
N LEU A 152 5.19 -9.78 18.86
CA LEU A 152 6.23 -9.54 19.87
C LEU A 152 5.79 -10.10 21.23
N PRO A 153 6.68 -10.77 21.98
CA PRO A 153 6.37 -11.27 23.31
C PRO A 153 6.17 -10.09 24.28
N GLY A 154 5.23 -10.25 25.22
CA GLY A 154 4.95 -9.24 26.25
C GLY A 154 3.61 -8.56 26.06
N ARG A 155 3.38 -7.51 26.90
CA ARG A 155 2.17 -6.68 26.86
C ARG A 155 2.45 -5.34 26.18
N GLU A 156 1.42 -4.77 25.56
CA GLU A 156 1.48 -3.39 25.05
C GLU A 156 1.97 -2.41 26.16
N PRO A 157 2.74 -1.39 25.82
CA PRO A 157 3.10 -0.96 24.46
C PRO A 157 4.36 -1.60 23.84
N PHE A 158 5.09 -2.46 24.55
CA PHE A 158 6.37 -3.04 24.13
C PHE A 158 6.24 -4.47 23.57
N GLY A 159 5.03 -5.04 23.56
CA GLY A 159 4.71 -6.36 22.99
C GLY A 159 3.43 -6.30 22.14
N GLY A 160 3.05 -7.42 21.54
CA GLY A 160 1.86 -7.51 20.70
C GLY A 160 2.15 -7.32 19.20
N GLU A 161 1.28 -6.62 18.46
CA GLU A 161 1.41 -6.42 17.01
C GLU A 161 2.52 -5.41 16.67
N ILE A 162 3.28 -5.68 15.62
CA ILE A 162 4.26 -4.74 15.07
C ILE A 162 3.50 -3.66 14.29
N LEU A 163 3.50 -2.42 14.81
CA LEU A 163 2.74 -1.32 14.21
C LEU A 163 3.46 -0.69 13.01
N SER A 164 4.80 -0.62 13.03
CA SER A 164 5.63 -0.13 11.91
C SER A 164 6.09 -1.31 11.06
N HIS A 165 5.14 -2.08 10.57
CA HIS A 165 5.40 -3.29 9.80
C HIS A 165 6.14 -3.03 8.49
N ASP A 166 5.96 -1.84 7.89
CA ASP A 166 6.54 -1.48 6.60
C ASP A 166 8.07 -1.61 6.57
N PHE A 167 8.75 -1.21 7.64
CA PHE A 167 10.20 -1.33 7.74
C PHE A 167 10.69 -2.79 7.85
N VAL A 168 9.90 -3.64 8.49
CA VAL A 168 10.25 -5.07 8.64
C VAL A 168 9.95 -5.84 7.36
N GLU A 169 8.91 -5.43 6.62
CA GLU A 169 8.55 -6.02 5.33
C GLU A 169 9.55 -5.65 4.22
N ALA A 170 10.33 -4.58 4.39
CA ALA A 170 11.35 -4.13 3.45
C ALA A 170 12.70 -4.84 3.62
N ALA A 171 12.96 -5.40 4.79
CA ALA A 171 14.22 -6.09 5.12
C ALA A 171 14.22 -7.53 4.62
#